data_648348bff9eb2220a41eba7d42bc5956
#
_entry.id   648348bff9eb2220a41eba7d42bc5956
#
_cell.length_a   1.000
_cell.length_b   1.000
_cell.length_c   1.000
_cell.angle_alpha   90.00
_cell.angle_beta   90.00
_cell.angle_gamma   90.00
#
_symmetry.space_group_name_H-M   'P 1'
#
loop_
_entity.id
_entity.type
_entity.pdbx_description
1 polymer ?
#
loop_
_entity_poly.entity_id
_entity_poly.type
_entity_poly.pdbx_seq_one_letter_code
_entity_poly.pdbx_strand_id
1 'polypeptide(L)'
;MTMIDHLSLGVADISAACGFYARLFEPLGINCLAAGDGFAAFGRDRIAFLLLPPFDGKPASAGNGAHVAFAAPSREAVDAAHAAGLSAGAGDEGAPGVRAAYPMPNVYAAYLRDPWGNKLEIVHAGFSA
;
A
#
# COMPACT_ATOMS: atom_id res chain seq x y z
N MET A 1 3.02 11.11 -19.44
CA MET A 1 1.94 11.39 -18.47
C MET A 1 1.46 10.08 -17.87
N THR A 2 1.29 10.05 -16.58
CA THR A 2 0.74 8.87 -15.91
C THR A 2 -0.77 8.77 -16.14
N MET A 3 -1.28 7.54 -16.23
CA MET A 3 -2.71 7.30 -16.44
C MET A 3 -3.52 7.55 -15.17
N ILE A 4 -2.96 7.21 -14.01
CA ILE A 4 -3.63 7.36 -12.73
C ILE A 4 -3.00 8.53 -11.99
N ASP A 5 -3.82 9.54 -11.64
CA ASP A 5 -3.36 10.71 -10.88
C ASP A 5 -3.04 10.33 -9.44
N HIS A 6 -4.02 9.75 -8.74
CA HIS A 6 -3.85 9.28 -7.37
C HIS A 6 -4.90 8.21 -7.04
N LEU A 7 -4.66 7.50 -5.95
CA LEU A 7 -5.57 6.51 -5.39
C LEU A 7 -5.89 6.88 -3.95
N SER A 8 -7.04 6.48 -3.47
CA SER A 8 -7.39 6.62 -2.06
C SER A 8 -7.99 5.35 -1.49
N LEU A 9 -7.78 5.11 -0.22
CA LEU A 9 -8.42 4.03 0.53
C LEU A 9 -9.12 4.60 1.75
N GLY A 10 -10.28 4.01 2.06
CA GLY A 10 -11.01 4.34 3.27
C GLY A 10 -10.43 3.63 4.48
N VAL A 11 -10.30 4.35 5.59
CA VAL A 11 -9.85 3.81 6.87
C VAL A 11 -10.68 4.39 8.00
N ALA A 12 -10.80 3.65 9.10
CA ALA A 12 -11.62 4.08 10.25
C ALA A 12 -10.91 5.15 11.09
N ASP A 13 -9.58 5.12 11.15
CA ASP A 13 -8.77 5.99 11.99
C ASP A 13 -7.59 6.51 11.18
N ILE A 14 -7.65 7.78 10.79
CA ILE A 14 -6.62 8.40 9.94
C ILE A 14 -5.27 8.44 10.65
N SER A 15 -5.23 8.77 11.94
CA SER A 15 -3.97 8.85 12.70
C SER A 15 -3.30 7.48 12.79
N ALA A 16 -4.05 6.44 13.14
CA ALA A 16 -3.54 5.07 13.21
C ALA A 16 -3.10 4.58 11.83
N ALA A 17 -3.87 4.89 10.79
CA ALA A 17 -3.54 4.51 9.43
C ALA A 17 -2.29 5.22 8.91
N CYS A 18 -2.14 6.49 9.24
CA CYS A 18 -0.92 7.24 8.90
C CYS A 18 0.32 6.57 9.49
N GLY A 19 0.27 6.14 10.75
CA GLY A 19 1.36 5.41 11.40
C GLY A 19 1.65 4.05 10.74
N PHE A 20 0.60 3.30 10.43
CA PHE A 20 0.74 2.01 9.75
C PHE A 20 1.43 2.17 8.38
N TYR A 21 0.90 3.06 7.55
CA TYR A 21 1.42 3.23 6.19
C TYR A 21 2.81 3.87 6.16
N ALA A 22 3.13 4.75 7.11
CA ALA A 22 4.48 5.30 7.22
C ALA A 22 5.51 4.19 7.46
N ARG A 23 5.19 3.20 8.28
CA ARG A 23 6.07 2.05 8.54
C ARG A 23 6.16 1.11 7.34
N LEU A 24 5.02 0.81 6.72
CA LEU A 24 4.96 -0.04 5.52
C LEU A 24 5.79 0.56 4.38
N PHE A 25 5.67 1.88 4.18
CA PHE A 25 6.24 2.59 3.04
C PHE A 25 7.70 2.96 3.19
N GLU A 26 8.24 2.95 4.41
CA GLU A 26 9.62 3.36 4.65
C GLU A 26 10.62 2.58 3.79
N PRO A 27 10.56 1.23 3.71
CA PRO A 27 11.49 0.50 2.84
C PRO A 27 11.28 0.76 1.34
N LEU A 28 10.14 1.31 0.96
CA LEU A 28 9.80 1.61 -0.43
C LEU A 28 10.19 3.02 -0.86
N GLY A 29 10.70 3.84 0.06
CA GLY A 29 11.01 5.23 -0.22
C GLY A 29 9.79 6.11 -0.44
N ILE A 30 8.63 5.70 0.07
CA ILE A 30 7.39 6.46 0.01
C ILE A 30 7.21 7.18 1.35
N ASN A 31 6.98 8.49 1.31
CA ASN A 31 6.90 9.33 2.50
C ASN A 31 5.52 9.95 2.66
N CYS A 32 5.17 10.29 3.90
CA CYS A 32 4.03 11.15 4.16
C CYS A 32 4.40 12.57 3.75
N LEU A 33 3.72 13.09 2.73
CA LEU A 33 4.01 14.42 2.18
C LEU A 33 3.07 15.49 2.74
N ALA A 34 1.89 15.09 3.23
CA ALA A 34 0.95 15.99 3.87
C ALA A 34 -0.01 15.17 4.73
N ALA A 35 -0.45 15.76 5.84
CA ALA A 35 -1.44 15.12 6.71
C ALA A 35 -2.20 16.19 7.51
N GLY A 36 -3.45 15.87 7.85
CA GLY A 36 -4.32 16.71 8.66
C GLY A 36 -5.32 15.84 9.41
N ASP A 37 -6.34 16.46 9.99
CA ASP A 37 -7.32 15.73 10.80
C ASP A 37 -8.14 14.73 9.98
N GLY A 38 -8.38 15.03 8.71
CA GLY A 38 -9.25 14.23 7.87
C GLY A 38 -8.54 13.52 6.72
N PHE A 39 -7.21 13.51 6.67
CA PHE A 39 -6.49 12.88 5.57
C PHE A 39 -5.03 12.61 5.91
N ALA A 40 -4.44 11.68 5.17
CA ALA A 40 -2.98 11.52 5.06
C ALA A 40 -2.64 11.26 3.60
N ALA A 41 -1.55 11.85 3.12
CA ALA A 41 -1.17 11.82 1.72
C ALA A 41 0.30 11.40 1.57
N PHE A 42 0.54 10.43 0.70
CA PHE A 42 1.84 9.78 0.56
C PHE A 42 2.30 9.79 -0.89
N GLY A 43 3.60 9.76 -1.06
CA GLY A 43 4.23 9.65 -2.37
C GLY A 43 5.74 9.71 -2.25
N ARG A 44 6.43 9.61 -3.39
CA ARG A 44 7.87 9.83 -3.46
C ARG A 44 8.15 11.32 -3.67
N ASP A 45 7.96 11.79 -4.89
CA ASP A 45 8.17 13.21 -5.27
C ASP A 45 6.85 13.96 -5.52
N ARG A 46 5.73 13.26 -5.53
CA ARG A 46 4.39 13.85 -5.58
C ARG A 46 3.40 13.00 -4.81
N ILE A 47 2.31 13.59 -4.38
CA ILE A 47 1.22 12.85 -3.74
C ILE A 47 0.58 11.92 -4.78
N ALA A 48 0.48 10.64 -4.44
CA ALA A 48 -0.12 9.63 -5.31
C ALA A 48 -1.06 8.68 -4.58
N PHE A 49 -1.06 8.68 -3.24
CA PHE A 49 -1.88 7.79 -2.43
C PHE A 49 -2.40 8.54 -1.21
N LEU A 50 -3.70 8.45 -0.98
CA LEU A 50 -4.35 9.12 0.14
C LEU A 50 -5.13 8.14 1.01
N LEU A 51 -5.17 8.46 2.30
CA LEU A 51 -6.06 7.84 3.27
C LEU A 51 -7.13 8.86 3.62
N LEU A 52 -8.39 8.48 3.47
CA LEU A 52 -9.53 9.36 3.68
C LEU A 52 -10.64 8.63 4.44
N PRO A 53 -11.45 9.34 5.22
CA PRO A 53 -12.72 8.76 5.65
C PRO A 53 -13.65 8.64 4.43
N PRO A 54 -14.59 7.68 4.43
CA PRO A 54 -15.56 7.59 3.34
C PRO A 54 -16.36 8.88 3.18
N PHE A 55 -16.60 9.27 1.92
CA PHE A 55 -17.30 10.51 1.58
C PHE A 55 -18.70 10.58 2.18
N ASP A 56 -19.39 9.44 2.29
CA ASP A 56 -20.77 9.38 2.81
C ASP A 56 -20.85 9.38 4.35
N GLY A 57 -19.71 9.42 5.04
CA GLY A 57 -19.66 9.40 6.50
C GLY A 57 -19.96 8.07 7.15
N LYS A 58 -20.22 7.02 6.35
CA LYS A 58 -20.46 5.68 6.88
C LYS A 58 -19.13 4.97 7.14
N PRO A 59 -19.13 3.85 7.90
CA PRO A 59 -17.90 3.10 8.13
C PRO A 59 -17.23 2.65 6.84
N ALA A 60 -15.90 2.73 6.81
CA ALA A 60 -15.10 2.28 5.68
C ALA A 60 -15.21 0.75 5.51
N SER A 61 -15.19 0.29 4.26
CA SER A 61 -15.13 -1.13 3.93
C SER A 61 -14.13 -1.35 2.81
N ALA A 62 -13.51 -2.54 2.78
CA ALA A 62 -12.64 -2.93 1.68
C ALA A 62 -13.50 -3.44 0.51
N GLY A 63 -13.08 -3.13 -0.72
CA GLY A 63 -13.72 -3.67 -1.91
C GLY A 63 -13.33 -5.13 -2.13
N ASN A 64 -14.31 -6.00 -2.30
CA ASN A 64 -14.04 -7.38 -2.66
C ASN A 64 -13.59 -7.43 -4.12
N GLY A 65 -12.37 -7.92 -4.37
CA GLY A 65 -11.76 -7.93 -5.71
C GLY A 65 -10.85 -6.75 -6.00
N ALA A 66 -10.79 -5.75 -5.12
CA ALA A 66 -9.89 -4.60 -5.27
C ALA A 66 -8.59 -4.82 -4.50
N HIS A 67 -7.48 -4.36 -5.07
CA HIS A 67 -6.21 -4.23 -4.34
C HIS A 67 -5.39 -3.10 -4.95
N VAL A 68 -4.41 -2.62 -4.19
CA VAL A 68 -3.46 -1.60 -4.65
C VAL A 68 -2.07 -2.21 -4.58
N ALA A 69 -1.31 -2.10 -5.68
CA ALA A 69 0.07 -2.57 -5.75
C ALA A 69 1.03 -1.38 -5.68
N PHE A 70 1.94 -1.42 -4.72
CA PHE A 70 2.98 -0.41 -4.53
C PHE A 70 4.29 -0.95 -5.09
N ALA A 71 4.95 -0.16 -5.94
CA ALA A 71 6.21 -0.55 -6.55
C ALA A 71 7.36 -0.50 -5.54
N ALA A 72 8.17 -1.54 -5.53
CA ALA A 72 9.37 -1.64 -4.68
C ALA A 72 10.63 -1.60 -5.54
N PRO A 73 11.71 -0.92 -5.08
CA PRO A 73 12.92 -0.79 -5.86
C PRO A 73 13.75 -2.07 -5.95
N SER A 74 13.50 -3.04 -5.07
CA SER A 74 14.25 -4.29 -5.01
C SER A 74 13.44 -5.39 -4.34
N ARG A 75 13.89 -6.65 -4.47
CA ARG A 75 13.30 -7.77 -3.73
C ARG A 75 13.46 -7.59 -2.22
N GLU A 76 14.60 -7.09 -1.79
CA GLU A 76 14.86 -6.80 -0.37
C GLU A 76 13.88 -5.78 0.19
N ALA A 77 13.49 -4.78 -0.61
CA ALA A 77 12.48 -3.80 -0.20
C ALA A 77 11.09 -4.43 -0.07
N VAL A 78 10.74 -5.39 -0.94
CA VAL A 78 9.50 -6.16 -0.79
C VAL A 78 9.50 -6.93 0.53
N ASP A 79 10.60 -7.65 0.82
CA ASP A 79 10.74 -8.42 2.06
C ASP A 79 10.61 -7.50 3.28
N ALA A 80 11.30 -6.37 3.27
CA ALA A 80 11.30 -5.42 4.40
C ALA A 80 9.92 -4.78 4.59
N ALA A 81 9.24 -4.40 3.52
CA ALA A 81 7.91 -3.80 3.62
C ALA A 81 6.87 -4.81 4.13
N HIS A 82 6.92 -6.05 3.67
CA HIS A 82 6.03 -7.11 4.16
C HIS A 82 6.24 -7.33 5.67
N ALA A 83 7.49 -7.45 6.11
CA ALA A 83 7.81 -7.62 7.52
C ALA A 83 7.34 -6.43 8.36
N ALA A 84 7.57 -5.20 7.88
CA ALA A 84 7.13 -3.99 8.56
C ALA A 84 5.61 -3.92 8.68
N GLY A 85 4.90 -4.29 7.60
CA GLY A 85 3.44 -4.34 7.62
C GLY A 85 2.89 -5.33 8.63
N LEU A 86 3.42 -6.54 8.67
CA LEU A 86 3.03 -7.56 9.66
C LEU A 86 3.29 -7.06 11.09
N SER A 87 4.46 -6.46 11.32
CA SER A 87 4.82 -5.91 12.63
C SER A 87 3.90 -4.76 13.04
N ALA A 88 3.35 -4.03 12.08
CA ALA A 88 2.43 -2.91 12.32
C ALA A 88 0.95 -3.32 12.42
N GLY A 89 0.64 -4.61 12.30
CA GLY A 89 -0.72 -5.13 12.49
C GLY A 89 -1.42 -5.62 11.24
N ALA A 90 -0.75 -5.67 10.09
CA ALA A 90 -1.33 -6.22 8.87
C ALA A 90 -1.54 -7.74 8.98
N GLY A 91 -2.54 -8.24 8.24
CA GLY A 91 -2.70 -9.67 7.99
C GLY A 91 -1.84 -10.12 6.81
N ASP A 92 -1.31 -11.32 6.87
CA ASP A 92 -0.54 -11.90 5.76
C ASP A 92 -1.49 -12.48 4.71
N GLU A 93 -1.34 -12.06 3.45
CA GLU A 93 -2.13 -12.56 2.32
C GLU A 93 -1.24 -13.18 1.25
N GLY A 94 0.06 -13.30 1.50
CA GLY A 94 1.03 -13.91 0.60
C GLY A 94 2.44 -13.47 0.90
N ALA A 95 3.29 -14.42 1.37
CA ALA A 95 4.68 -14.13 1.69
C ALA A 95 5.46 -13.69 0.46
N PRO A 96 6.55 -12.92 0.64
CA PRO A 96 7.38 -12.50 -0.49
C PRO A 96 7.89 -13.67 -1.33
N GLY A 97 7.79 -13.53 -2.65
CA GLY A 97 8.25 -14.55 -3.57
C GLY A 97 7.94 -14.21 -5.02
N VAL A 98 8.49 -15.02 -5.92
CA VAL A 98 8.21 -14.92 -7.36
C VAL A 98 6.76 -15.31 -7.61
N ARG A 99 6.09 -14.57 -8.49
CA ARG A 99 4.67 -14.78 -8.84
C ARG A 99 4.54 -15.24 -10.29
N ALA A 100 4.31 -16.54 -10.46
CA ALA A 100 4.15 -17.15 -11.79
C ALA A 100 2.88 -16.70 -12.51
N ALA A 101 1.89 -16.17 -11.77
CA ALA A 101 0.65 -15.68 -12.36
C ALA A 101 0.82 -14.39 -13.17
N TYR A 102 1.91 -13.65 -12.95
CA TYR A 102 2.21 -12.49 -13.79
C TYR A 102 2.66 -12.92 -15.18
N PRO A 103 2.28 -12.16 -16.23
CA PRO A 103 2.68 -12.51 -17.60
C PRO A 103 4.16 -12.25 -17.91
N MET A 104 4.89 -11.56 -17.03
CA MET A 104 6.33 -11.33 -17.18
C MET A 104 7.11 -12.22 -16.21
N PRO A 105 8.37 -12.57 -16.56
CA PRO A 105 9.22 -13.34 -15.65
C PRO A 105 9.74 -12.48 -14.51
N ASN A 106 10.10 -13.13 -13.39
CA ASN A 106 10.86 -12.52 -12.29
C ASN A 106 10.10 -11.46 -11.50
N VAL A 107 8.78 -11.39 -11.62
CA VAL A 107 7.98 -10.51 -10.76
C VAL A 107 8.00 -11.07 -9.34
N TYR A 108 8.42 -10.23 -8.39
CA TYR A 108 8.57 -10.60 -6.99
C TYR A 108 7.62 -9.75 -6.17
N ALA A 109 6.70 -10.38 -5.45
CA ALA A 109 5.63 -9.67 -4.77
C ALA A 109 5.26 -10.31 -3.44
N ALA A 110 4.63 -9.52 -2.59
CA ALA A 110 4.02 -9.94 -1.34
C ALA A 110 2.65 -9.29 -1.21
N TYR A 111 1.75 -9.89 -0.42
CA TYR A 111 0.40 -9.40 -0.24
C TYR A 111 0.08 -9.28 1.25
N LEU A 112 -0.67 -8.23 1.59
CA LEU A 112 -1.09 -7.93 2.95
C LEU A 112 -2.54 -7.46 2.96
N ARG A 113 -3.20 -7.59 4.11
CA ARG A 113 -4.40 -6.83 4.46
C ARG A 113 -4.02 -5.79 5.49
N ASP A 114 -4.36 -4.52 5.25
CA ASP A 114 -4.15 -3.52 6.28
C ASP A 114 -5.11 -3.77 7.46
N PRO A 115 -4.94 -3.11 8.61
CA PRO A 115 -5.82 -3.34 9.76
C PRO A 115 -7.29 -3.04 9.50
N TRP A 116 -7.63 -2.35 8.41
CA TRP A 116 -9.00 -2.01 8.02
C TRP A 116 -9.54 -2.90 6.90
N GLY A 117 -8.79 -3.93 6.51
CA GLY A 117 -9.21 -4.93 5.54
C GLY A 117 -8.86 -4.65 4.09
N ASN A 118 -8.20 -3.54 3.78
CA ASN A 118 -7.79 -3.22 2.41
C ASN A 118 -6.68 -4.16 1.95
N LYS A 119 -6.80 -4.72 0.75
CA LYS A 119 -5.79 -5.61 0.20
C LYS A 119 -4.69 -4.82 -0.48
N LEU A 120 -3.46 -5.11 -0.10
CA LEU A 120 -2.26 -4.44 -0.60
C LEU A 120 -1.32 -5.45 -1.22
N GLU A 121 -0.62 -5.03 -2.27
CA GLU A 121 0.48 -5.76 -2.88
C GLU A 121 1.73 -4.88 -2.83
N ILE A 122 2.88 -5.49 -2.59
CA ILE A 122 4.18 -4.84 -2.72
C ILE A 122 4.90 -5.60 -3.83
N VAL A 123 5.30 -4.91 -4.90
CA VAL A 123 5.79 -5.60 -6.11
C VAL A 123 7.06 -4.98 -6.64
N HIS A 124 8.05 -5.84 -6.94
CA HIS A 124 9.27 -5.50 -7.66
C HIS A 124 9.23 -6.14 -9.05
N ALA A 125 9.66 -5.38 -10.07
CA ALA A 125 9.67 -5.80 -11.47
C ALA A 125 8.29 -6.16 -12.02
N GLY A 126 7.26 -5.45 -11.55
CA GLY A 126 5.90 -5.55 -12.06
C GLY A 126 5.70 -4.74 -13.34
N PHE A 127 4.48 -4.23 -13.54
CA PHE A 127 4.14 -3.51 -14.77
C PHE A 127 4.79 -2.13 -14.88
N SER A 128 5.19 -1.52 -13.76
CA SER A 128 5.73 -0.16 -13.73
C SER A 128 7.25 -0.09 -13.88
N ALA A 129 7.90 -1.22 -13.98
CA ALA A 129 9.37 -1.28 -13.99
C ALA A 129 9.98 -0.86 -15.34
#